data_df123975aecb131085b0c86cf515ad52
#
_entry.id   df123975aecb131085b0c86cf515ad52
#
_cell.length_a   1.000
_cell.length_b   1.000
_cell.length_c   1.000
_cell.angle_alpha   90.00
_cell.angle_beta   90.00
_cell.angle_gamma   90.00
#
_symmetry.space_group_name_H-M   'P 1'
#
loop_
_entity.id
_entity.type
_entity.pdbx_description
1 polymer ?
#
loop_
_entity_poly.entity_id
_entity_poly.type
_entity_poly.pdbx_seq_one_letter_code
_entity_poly.pdbx_strand_id
1 'polypeptide(L)'
;MENRQKNVSTKLHDLEFCRHYAVRRALKDSGVYFGQPPILDYLANNGTGTQNEIAKALYVSPASVSVSLRRMQKAGLIEKAADETDLRCNRMSLSEKGRDQHEYIHGCFEEIDRKLYAGFSDEELATLETMLTRLCENLKTILPAGKKMEEIMQEELEFGGACRHGQTD
;
A
#
# COMPACT_ATOMS: atom_id res chain seq x y z
N MET A 1 28.22 -11.57 16.59
CA MET A 1 27.02 -10.69 16.41
C MET A 1 26.73 -10.40 14.94
N GLU A 2 27.72 -9.98 14.18
CA GLU A 2 27.56 -9.57 12.76
C GLU A 2 26.92 -10.64 11.86
N ASN A 3 27.31 -11.91 12.01
CA ASN A 3 26.74 -13.00 11.20
C ASN A 3 25.25 -13.24 11.51
N ARG A 4 24.83 -13.07 12.78
CA ARG A 4 23.42 -13.23 13.16
C ARG A 4 22.55 -12.08 12.64
N GLN A 5 23.06 -10.84 12.63
CA GLN A 5 22.38 -9.68 12.06
C GLN A 5 22.19 -9.85 10.55
N LYS A 6 23.21 -10.31 9.82
CA LYS A 6 23.09 -10.63 8.38
C LYS A 6 22.04 -11.69 8.12
N ASN A 7 21.98 -12.75 8.92
CA ASN A 7 20.99 -13.79 8.78
C ASN A 7 19.56 -13.26 9.01
N VAL A 8 19.34 -12.41 10.01
CA VAL A 8 18.05 -11.78 10.26
C VAL A 8 17.64 -10.88 9.09
N SER A 9 18.56 -10.03 8.59
CA SER A 9 18.30 -9.17 7.43
C SER A 9 17.92 -9.97 6.19
N THR A 10 18.62 -11.08 5.93
CA THR A 10 18.27 -12.01 4.84
C THR A 10 16.87 -12.58 5.02
N LYS A 11 16.50 -13.00 6.24
CA LYS A 11 15.16 -13.55 6.51
C LYS A 11 14.04 -12.52 6.35
N LEU A 12 14.28 -11.27 6.73
CA LEU A 12 13.35 -10.18 6.49
C LEU A 12 13.13 -9.95 4.99
N HIS A 13 14.22 -9.95 4.22
CA HIS A 13 14.15 -9.83 2.75
C HIS A 13 13.41 -11.02 2.10
N ASP A 14 13.75 -12.25 2.49
CA ASP A 14 13.07 -13.46 2.00
C ASP A 14 11.56 -13.42 2.29
N LEU A 15 11.20 -13.01 3.52
CA LEU A 15 9.81 -12.88 3.95
C LEU A 15 9.05 -11.87 3.10
N GLU A 16 9.63 -10.68 2.89
CA GLU A 16 9.04 -9.64 2.05
C GLU A 16 8.84 -10.13 0.61
N PHE A 17 9.84 -10.78 0.05
CA PHE A 17 9.75 -11.37 -1.30
C PHE A 17 8.63 -12.41 -1.39
N CYS A 18 8.58 -13.36 -0.44
CA CYS A 18 7.55 -14.42 -0.42
C CYS A 18 6.14 -13.81 -0.27
N ARG A 19 5.98 -12.81 0.59
CA ARG A 19 4.70 -12.11 0.78
C ARG A 19 4.27 -11.38 -0.50
N HIS A 20 5.18 -10.64 -1.13
CA HIS A 20 4.92 -10.00 -2.44
C HIS A 20 4.54 -11.00 -3.53
N TYR A 21 5.23 -12.15 -3.59
CA TYR A 21 4.92 -13.21 -4.55
C TYR A 21 3.52 -13.79 -4.30
N ALA A 22 3.17 -14.08 -3.04
CA ALA A 22 1.85 -14.60 -2.67
C ALA A 22 0.72 -13.63 -3.07
N VAL A 23 0.88 -12.33 -2.76
CA VAL A 23 -0.08 -11.28 -3.15
C VAL A 23 -0.22 -11.18 -4.67
N ARG A 24 0.89 -11.13 -5.41
CA ARG A 24 0.84 -11.09 -6.88
C ARG A 24 0.12 -12.31 -7.47
N ARG A 25 0.33 -13.48 -6.87
CA ARG A 25 -0.33 -14.70 -7.32
C ARG A 25 -1.83 -14.67 -7.01
N ALA A 26 -2.23 -14.21 -5.84
CA ALA A 26 -3.64 -14.05 -5.49
C ALA A 26 -4.37 -13.04 -6.39
N LEU A 27 -3.68 -11.98 -6.79
CA LEU A 27 -4.25 -10.95 -7.68
C LEU A 27 -4.25 -11.33 -9.16
N LYS A 28 -3.56 -12.41 -9.58
CA LYS A 28 -3.35 -12.74 -10.99
C LYS A 28 -4.65 -12.86 -11.78
N ASP A 29 -5.65 -13.51 -11.19
CA ASP A 29 -6.94 -13.80 -11.84
C ASP A 29 -8.04 -12.81 -11.43
N SER A 30 -7.74 -11.84 -10.57
CA SER A 30 -8.69 -10.84 -10.07
C SER A 30 -8.94 -9.68 -11.04
N GLY A 31 -8.08 -9.49 -12.04
CA GLY A 31 -8.12 -8.31 -12.90
C GLY A 31 -7.64 -7.01 -12.21
N VAL A 32 -7.16 -7.10 -10.96
CA VAL A 32 -6.65 -5.98 -10.16
C VAL A 32 -5.12 -5.98 -10.17
N TYR A 33 -4.53 -4.84 -10.43
CA TYR A 33 -3.08 -4.68 -10.42
C TYR A 33 -2.57 -4.43 -8.99
N PHE A 34 -1.34 -4.84 -8.72
CA PHE A 34 -0.69 -4.82 -7.39
C PHE A 34 -0.82 -3.50 -6.60
N GLY A 35 -0.84 -2.35 -7.26
CA GLY A 35 -0.98 -1.04 -6.60
C GLY A 35 -2.43 -0.57 -6.39
N GLN A 36 -3.45 -1.37 -6.76
CA GLN A 36 -4.86 -0.97 -6.68
C GLN A 36 -5.58 -1.39 -5.38
N PRO A 37 -5.23 -2.50 -4.71
CA PRO A 37 -5.88 -2.89 -3.46
C PRO A 37 -5.95 -1.77 -2.42
N PRO A 38 -4.87 -1.00 -2.13
CA PRO A 38 -4.95 0.10 -1.18
C PRO A 38 -5.93 1.20 -1.57
N ILE A 39 -6.16 1.41 -2.88
CA ILE A 39 -7.15 2.37 -3.36
C ILE A 39 -8.57 1.84 -3.13
N LEU A 40 -8.80 0.54 -3.36
CA LEU A 40 -10.08 -0.11 -3.05
C LEU A 40 -10.37 -0.01 -1.54
N ASP A 41 -9.39 -0.31 -0.70
CA ASP A 41 -9.51 -0.20 0.77
C ASP A 41 -9.84 1.23 1.20
N TYR A 42 -9.13 2.23 0.65
CA TYR A 42 -9.41 3.63 0.94
C TYR A 42 -10.85 4.00 0.60
N LEU A 43 -11.33 3.64 -0.60
CA LEU A 43 -12.68 3.96 -1.04
C LEU A 43 -13.76 3.18 -0.29
N ALA A 44 -13.48 1.93 0.11
CA ALA A 44 -14.38 1.15 0.94
C ALA A 44 -14.58 1.77 2.33
N ASN A 45 -13.50 2.25 2.94
CA ASN A 45 -13.51 2.81 4.29
C ASN A 45 -14.02 4.27 4.35
N ASN A 46 -13.82 5.06 3.29
CA ASN A 46 -14.18 6.48 3.26
C ASN A 46 -15.42 6.80 2.40
N GLY A 47 -15.96 5.80 1.71
CA GLY A 47 -17.07 5.94 0.77
C GLY A 47 -16.68 6.61 -0.54
N THR A 48 -16.05 7.78 -0.48
CA THR A 48 -15.58 8.54 -1.65
C THR A 48 -14.22 9.17 -1.42
N GLY A 49 -13.54 9.56 -2.51
CA GLY A 49 -12.30 10.32 -2.39
C GLY A 49 -11.88 10.97 -3.71
N THR A 50 -11.24 12.12 -3.62
CA THR A 50 -10.56 12.75 -4.76
C THR A 50 -9.20 12.08 -5.00
N GLN A 51 -8.64 12.26 -6.19
CA GLN A 51 -7.31 11.77 -6.52
C GLN A 51 -6.24 12.23 -5.51
N ASN A 52 -6.31 13.48 -5.08
CA ASN A 52 -5.33 14.06 -4.16
C ASN A 52 -5.49 13.51 -2.74
N GLU A 53 -6.72 13.34 -2.26
CA GLU A 53 -6.99 12.72 -0.96
C GLU A 53 -6.46 11.29 -0.91
N ILE A 54 -6.71 10.49 -1.96
CA ILE A 54 -6.21 9.12 -2.09
C ILE A 54 -4.68 9.11 -2.14
N ALA A 55 -4.06 9.97 -2.96
CA ALA A 55 -2.61 10.07 -3.07
C ALA A 55 -1.95 10.40 -1.72
N LYS A 56 -2.52 11.36 -1.00
CA LYS A 56 -2.05 11.76 0.33
C LYS A 56 -2.20 10.63 1.35
N ALA A 57 -3.36 9.97 1.38
CA ALA A 57 -3.64 8.91 2.35
C ALA A 57 -2.76 7.67 2.11
N LEU A 58 -2.42 7.36 0.87
CA LEU A 58 -1.62 6.19 0.51
C LEU A 58 -0.12 6.48 0.36
N TYR A 59 0.30 7.72 0.60
CA TYR A 59 1.70 8.16 0.43
C TYR A 59 2.28 7.79 -0.95
N VAL A 60 1.50 8.05 -2.00
CA VAL A 60 1.92 7.81 -3.39
C VAL A 60 1.73 9.06 -4.24
N SER A 61 2.48 9.17 -5.33
CA SER A 61 2.37 10.34 -6.20
C SER A 61 0.97 10.45 -6.84
N PRO A 62 0.41 11.66 -6.98
CA PRO A 62 -0.86 11.87 -7.68
C PRO A 62 -0.87 11.28 -9.09
N ALA A 63 0.29 11.28 -9.77
CA ALA A 63 0.43 10.67 -11.10
C ALA A 63 0.21 9.16 -11.06
N SER A 64 0.76 8.45 -10.05
CA SER A 64 0.56 7.01 -9.87
C SER A 64 -0.90 6.68 -9.58
N VAL A 65 -1.55 7.47 -8.72
CA VAL A 65 -2.99 7.32 -8.42
C VAL A 65 -3.82 7.56 -9.68
N SER A 66 -3.54 8.61 -10.45
CA SER A 66 -4.24 8.90 -11.70
C SER A 66 -4.23 7.73 -12.68
N VAL A 67 -3.08 7.10 -12.86
CA VAL A 67 -2.94 5.90 -13.73
C VAL A 67 -3.79 4.74 -13.19
N SER A 68 -3.74 4.50 -11.89
CA SER A 68 -4.50 3.42 -11.23
C SER A 68 -6.00 3.67 -11.33
N LEU A 69 -6.48 4.87 -10.99
CA LEU A 69 -7.89 5.24 -11.07
C LEU A 69 -8.46 5.10 -12.50
N ARG A 70 -7.69 5.53 -13.51
CA ARG A 70 -8.10 5.37 -14.91
C ARG A 70 -8.28 3.90 -15.31
N ARG A 71 -7.37 3.03 -14.87
CA ARG A 71 -7.47 1.58 -15.11
C ARG A 71 -8.67 0.97 -14.37
N MET A 72 -8.87 1.35 -13.11
CA MET A 72 -10.00 0.89 -12.30
C MET A 72 -11.34 1.35 -12.87
N GLN A 73 -11.43 2.59 -13.34
CA GLN A 73 -12.63 3.11 -14.02
C GLN A 73 -12.91 2.33 -15.31
N LYS A 74 -11.87 2.08 -16.13
CA LYS A 74 -12.01 1.26 -17.35
C LYS A 74 -12.44 -0.17 -17.06
N ALA A 75 -12.01 -0.73 -15.92
CA ALA A 75 -12.41 -2.06 -15.45
C ALA A 75 -13.82 -2.08 -14.81
N GLY A 76 -14.44 -0.92 -14.62
CA GLY A 76 -15.75 -0.77 -13.99
C GLY A 76 -15.74 -0.99 -12.48
N LEU A 77 -14.58 -0.82 -11.83
CA LEU A 77 -14.42 -1.01 -10.37
C LEU A 77 -14.78 0.27 -9.58
N ILE A 78 -14.67 1.41 -10.22
CA ILE A 78 -14.99 2.71 -9.62
C ILE A 78 -15.86 3.54 -10.53
N GLU A 79 -16.65 4.40 -9.91
CA GLU A 79 -17.47 5.41 -10.51
C GLU A 79 -16.91 6.79 -10.21
N LYS A 80 -17.20 7.74 -11.10
CA LYS A 80 -16.72 9.11 -11.01
C LYS A 80 -17.92 10.04 -11.00
N ALA A 81 -18.00 10.90 -9.99
CA ALA A 81 -18.98 11.99 -9.91
C ALA A 81 -18.25 13.34 -9.76
N ALA A 82 -18.90 14.43 -10.17
CA ALA A 82 -18.43 15.75 -9.87
C ALA A 82 -18.49 15.98 -8.35
N ASP A 83 -17.51 16.67 -7.80
CA ASP A 83 -17.54 17.10 -6.40
C ASP A 83 -18.63 18.19 -6.24
N GLU A 84 -19.46 18.06 -5.20
CA GLU A 84 -20.57 19.00 -4.97
C GLU A 84 -20.06 20.40 -4.53
N THR A 85 -18.87 20.45 -3.96
CA THR A 85 -18.28 21.69 -3.41
C THR A 85 -17.27 22.32 -4.36
N ASP A 86 -16.60 21.54 -5.20
CA ASP A 86 -15.67 22.02 -6.23
C ASP A 86 -15.87 21.23 -7.54
N LEU A 87 -16.62 21.81 -8.45
CA LEU A 87 -16.90 21.23 -9.76
C LEU A 87 -15.65 20.97 -10.64
N ARG A 88 -14.50 21.51 -10.25
CA ARG A 88 -13.21 21.20 -10.92
C ARG A 88 -12.60 19.88 -10.47
N CYS A 89 -13.07 19.36 -9.34
CA CYS A 89 -12.64 18.10 -8.78
C CYS A 89 -13.63 16.99 -9.09
N ASN A 90 -13.14 15.77 -9.13
CA ASN A 90 -13.98 14.60 -9.28
C ASN A 90 -13.73 13.69 -8.08
N ARG A 91 -14.82 13.21 -7.50
CA ARG A 91 -14.80 12.17 -6.47
C ARG A 91 -14.96 10.80 -7.09
N MET A 92 -14.22 9.87 -6.58
CA MET A 92 -14.29 8.44 -6.93
C MET A 92 -15.01 7.70 -5.81
N SER A 93 -15.82 6.71 -6.18
CA SER A 93 -16.45 5.77 -5.26
C SER A 93 -16.36 4.36 -5.84
N LEU A 94 -16.51 3.33 -5.01
CA LEU A 94 -16.61 1.97 -5.52
C LEU A 94 -17.93 1.76 -6.23
N SER A 95 -17.88 1.12 -7.40
CA SER A 95 -19.06 0.52 -8.02
C SER A 95 -19.50 -0.73 -7.25
N GLU A 96 -20.65 -1.34 -7.57
CA GLU A 96 -21.03 -2.65 -7.03
C GLU A 96 -19.92 -3.70 -7.29
N LYS A 97 -19.47 -3.79 -8.55
CA LYS A 97 -18.34 -4.65 -8.94
C LYS A 97 -17.06 -4.33 -8.15
N GLY A 98 -16.82 -3.06 -7.84
CA GLY A 98 -15.67 -2.66 -7.04
C GLY A 98 -15.75 -3.14 -5.59
N ARG A 99 -16.92 -3.14 -5.00
CA ARG A 99 -17.18 -3.68 -3.66
C ARG A 99 -16.95 -5.19 -3.62
N ASP A 100 -17.55 -5.93 -4.56
CA ASP A 100 -17.35 -7.39 -4.65
C ASP A 100 -15.87 -7.74 -4.83
N GLN A 101 -15.16 -6.96 -5.65
CA GLN A 101 -13.74 -7.16 -5.88
C GLN A 101 -12.89 -6.83 -4.66
N HIS A 102 -13.26 -5.81 -3.89
CA HIS A 102 -12.62 -5.47 -2.63
C HIS A 102 -12.76 -6.61 -1.61
N GLU A 103 -13.98 -7.15 -1.42
CA GLU A 103 -14.23 -8.29 -0.53
C GLU A 103 -13.44 -9.53 -0.94
N TYR A 104 -13.40 -9.85 -2.23
CA TYR A 104 -12.61 -10.97 -2.74
C TYR A 104 -11.11 -10.81 -2.42
N ILE A 105 -10.56 -9.62 -2.66
CA ILE A 105 -9.13 -9.34 -2.40
C ILE A 105 -8.83 -9.37 -0.91
N HIS A 106 -9.72 -8.84 -0.09
CA HIS A 106 -9.59 -8.88 1.37
C HIS A 106 -9.51 -10.33 1.87
N GLY A 107 -10.42 -11.21 1.41
CA GLY A 107 -10.36 -12.64 1.71
C GLY A 107 -9.07 -13.33 1.25
N CYS A 108 -8.51 -12.92 0.09
CA CYS A 108 -7.21 -13.42 -0.36
C CYS A 108 -6.07 -13.01 0.60
N PHE A 109 -6.10 -11.79 1.11
CA PHE A 109 -5.08 -11.30 2.04
C PHE A 109 -5.20 -11.98 3.41
N GLU A 110 -6.41 -12.15 3.93
CA GLU A 110 -6.66 -12.93 5.15
C GLU A 110 -6.13 -14.36 5.05
N GLU A 111 -6.32 -15.01 3.90
CA GLU A 111 -5.79 -16.36 3.66
C GLU A 111 -4.25 -16.38 3.62
N ILE A 112 -3.61 -15.35 3.04
CA ILE A 112 -2.15 -15.22 3.05
C ILE A 112 -1.66 -15.04 4.48
N ASP A 113 -2.28 -14.14 5.26
CA ASP A 113 -1.90 -13.87 6.64
C ASP A 113 -2.14 -15.09 7.54
N ARG A 114 -3.25 -15.82 7.36
CA ARG A 114 -3.51 -17.07 8.05
C ARG A 114 -2.42 -18.13 7.80
N LYS A 115 -1.91 -18.23 6.58
CA LYS A 115 -0.79 -19.12 6.25
C LYS A 115 0.54 -18.61 6.79
N LEU A 116 0.75 -17.31 6.76
CA LEU A 116 1.97 -16.67 7.26
C LEU A 116 2.17 -16.93 8.76
N TYR A 117 1.08 -16.85 9.52
CA TYR A 117 1.12 -17.01 10.98
C TYR A 117 0.75 -18.42 11.45
N ALA A 118 0.59 -19.38 10.55
CA ALA A 118 0.25 -20.74 10.91
C ALA A 118 1.31 -21.37 11.82
N GLY A 119 0.87 -21.91 12.96
CA GLY A 119 1.73 -22.59 13.95
C GLY A 119 2.37 -21.66 14.99
N PHE A 120 2.10 -20.35 14.94
CA PHE A 120 2.51 -19.44 16.01
C PHE A 120 1.48 -19.40 17.11
N SER A 121 1.92 -19.38 18.38
CA SER A 121 1.08 -19.03 19.51
C SER A 121 0.90 -17.52 19.65
N ASP A 122 -0.09 -17.09 20.44
CA ASP A 122 -0.32 -15.67 20.73
C ASP A 122 0.89 -15.02 21.43
N GLU A 123 1.58 -15.77 22.31
CA GLU A 123 2.78 -15.27 22.99
C GLU A 123 3.96 -15.12 22.02
N GLU A 124 4.10 -16.01 21.05
CA GLU A 124 5.13 -15.92 20.02
C GLU A 124 4.85 -14.72 19.09
N LEU A 125 3.60 -14.51 18.73
CA LEU A 125 3.20 -13.33 17.92
C LEU A 125 3.44 -12.02 18.67
N ALA A 126 3.09 -11.93 19.96
CA ALA A 126 3.37 -10.75 20.78
C ALA A 126 4.87 -10.46 20.91
N THR A 127 5.67 -11.53 21.03
CA THR A 127 7.14 -11.42 21.06
C THR A 127 7.68 -10.90 19.73
N LEU A 128 7.19 -11.44 18.61
CA LEU A 128 7.57 -11.03 17.27
C LEU A 128 7.20 -9.55 17.02
N GLU A 129 5.99 -9.14 17.37
CA GLU A 129 5.53 -7.75 17.29
C GLU A 129 6.45 -6.80 18.05
N THR A 130 6.80 -7.15 19.29
CA THR A 130 7.73 -6.37 20.11
C THR A 130 9.10 -6.22 19.46
N MET A 131 9.64 -7.30 18.88
CA MET A 131 10.93 -7.29 18.20
C MET A 131 10.89 -6.45 16.93
N LEU A 132 9.84 -6.58 16.10
CA LEU A 132 9.67 -5.79 14.89
C LEU A 132 9.49 -4.30 15.21
N THR A 133 8.69 -3.97 16.24
CA THR A 133 8.52 -2.59 16.70
C THR A 133 9.86 -1.96 17.07
N ARG A 134 10.70 -2.68 17.84
CA ARG A 134 12.04 -2.20 18.21
C ARG A 134 12.96 -2.01 16.99
N LEU A 135 12.88 -2.88 15.98
CA LEU A 135 13.63 -2.70 14.71
C LEU A 135 13.19 -1.43 13.98
N CYS A 136 11.87 -1.20 13.88
CA CYS A 136 11.32 0.01 13.26
C CYS A 136 11.75 1.28 14.03
N GLU A 137 11.73 1.25 15.36
CA GLU A 137 12.16 2.39 16.19
C GLU A 137 13.66 2.70 16.02
N ASN A 138 14.50 1.68 15.94
CA ASN A 138 15.92 1.87 15.67
C ASN A 138 16.15 2.57 14.31
N LEU A 139 15.37 2.19 13.27
CA LEU A 139 15.47 2.83 11.96
C LEU A 139 14.95 4.28 11.95
N LYS A 140 13.99 4.63 12.83
CA LYS A 140 13.54 6.02 12.96
C LYS A 140 14.68 6.97 13.39
N THR A 141 15.72 6.46 14.04
CA THR A 141 16.88 7.28 14.45
C THR A 141 17.71 7.80 13.28
N ILE A 142 17.62 7.18 12.10
CA ILE A 142 18.28 7.65 10.87
C ILE A 142 17.41 8.59 10.04
N LEU A 143 16.15 8.76 10.43
CA LEU A 143 15.23 9.68 9.77
C LEU A 143 15.45 11.11 10.29
N PRO A 144 15.09 12.14 9.51
CA PRO A 144 15.22 13.52 9.95
C PRO A 144 14.49 13.77 11.27
N ALA A 145 15.22 14.32 12.26
CA ALA A 145 14.67 14.55 13.59
C ALA A 145 13.44 15.49 13.54
N GLY A 146 12.39 15.11 14.28
CA GLY A 146 11.17 15.93 14.40
C GLY A 146 10.15 15.76 13.26
N LYS A 147 10.46 15.00 12.21
CA LYS A 147 9.50 14.71 11.14
C LYS A 147 8.69 13.45 11.43
N LYS A 148 7.41 13.51 11.11
CA LYS A 148 6.55 12.32 11.11
C LYS A 148 6.87 11.46 9.88
N MET A 149 6.64 10.14 9.97
CA MET A 149 6.83 9.22 8.84
C MET A 149 6.10 9.69 7.59
N GLU A 150 4.91 10.26 7.75
CA GLU A 150 4.07 10.83 6.69
C GLU A 150 4.78 11.94 5.91
N GLU A 151 5.46 12.85 6.62
CA GLU A 151 6.20 13.97 6.02
C GLU A 151 7.43 13.46 5.27
N ILE A 152 8.12 12.45 5.82
CA ILE A 152 9.30 11.84 5.18
C ILE A 152 8.89 11.11 3.90
N MET A 153 7.81 10.34 3.96
CA MET A 153 7.30 9.63 2.78
C MET A 153 6.86 10.61 1.68
N GLN A 154 6.30 11.75 2.06
CA GLN A 154 5.92 12.78 1.11
C GLN A 154 7.14 13.45 0.45
N GLU A 155 8.18 13.74 1.21
CA GLU A 155 9.46 14.29 0.69
C GLU A 155 10.16 13.30 -0.25
N GLU A 156 10.22 12.02 0.11
CA GLU A 156 10.79 10.97 -0.76
C GLU A 156 10.04 10.86 -2.08
N LEU A 157 8.71 11.03 -2.08
CA LEU A 157 7.91 11.06 -3.29
C LEU A 157 8.22 12.26 -4.19
N GLU A 158 8.43 13.43 -3.58
CA GLU A 158 8.81 14.66 -4.30
C GLU A 158 10.22 14.52 -4.88
N PHE A 159 11.17 13.99 -4.10
CA PHE A 159 12.56 13.78 -4.52
C PHE A 159 12.70 12.68 -5.58
N GLY A 160 11.99 11.55 -5.42
CA GLY A 160 11.98 10.45 -6.39
C GLY A 160 11.30 10.81 -7.71
N GLY A 161 10.42 11.81 -7.73
CA GLY A 161 9.84 12.41 -8.93
C GLY A 161 10.85 13.25 -9.73
N ALA A 162 11.72 13.98 -9.04
CA ALA A 162 12.73 14.84 -9.66
C ALA A 162 13.86 14.05 -10.34
N CYS A 163 14.27 12.90 -9.79
CA CYS A 163 15.35 12.09 -10.38
C CYS A 163 14.97 11.35 -11.67
N ARG A 164 13.69 11.20 -12.00
CA ARG A 164 13.27 10.52 -13.23
C ARG A 164 13.20 11.41 -14.46
N HIS A 165 13.36 12.71 -14.32
CA HIS A 165 13.35 13.66 -15.45
C HIS A 165 14.74 14.18 -15.87
N GLY A 166 15.81 13.65 -15.27
CA GLY A 166 17.19 14.10 -15.50
C GLY A 166 18.06 13.20 -16.36
N GLN A 167 17.51 12.21 -17.07
CA GLN A 167 18.27 11.37 -18.01
C GLN A 167 17.55 11.24 -19.36
N THR A 168 17.55 12.33 -20.09
CA THR A 168 17.44 12.32 -21.57
C THR A 168 18.26 13.50 -22.07
N ASP A 169 19.56 13.26 -22.26
CA ASP A 169 20.41 13.89 -23.24
C ASP A 169 21.35 12.84 -23.80
#